data_8528d85b2c55ad840eb68c232b749087
#
_entry.id   8528d85b2c55ad840eb68c232b749087
#
_cell.length_a   1.000
_cell.length_b   1.000
_cell.length_c   1.000
_cell.angle_alpha   90.00
_cell.angle_beta   90.00
_cell.angle_gamma   90.00
#
_symmetry.space_group_name_H-M   'P 1'
#
loop_
_entity.id
_entity.type
_entity.pdbx_description
1 polymer ?
#
loop_
_entity_poly.entity_id
_entity_poly.type
_entity_poly.pdbx_seq_one_letter_code
_entity_poly.pdbx_strand_id
1 'polypeptide(L)'
;MKRKMSMQEIGRKIKHKVMVLSGKGGVGKSTVSTGLALALAQQGHAVGILDIDITGPNVPKMMGLERKRLHVEQGRIHPAQGHLGVKVISMAFLLENEDTPVVWRGPIKLGAIQQFIGDVEWGELDYLVIDFPPGTSDEPLTVAQSLPEIDGMVIVTTPQDVALLDSRKSITFSESLKVPVLGVVENMSGYTISGKAQPSMEIEIAGPGGKKHKTTADSDGNFNVTLDIFKQGGGKSTAEEFGVPFLGALPFDPGFVRGGDDGVHRIVSEPEGASAIAFAKVVEAIKSQIGASESQGLEII
;
A
#
# COMPACT_ATOMS: atom_id res chain seq x y z
N MET A 1 -23.36 20.05 -9.57
CA MET A 1 -23.61 19.26 -10.80
C MET A 1 -22.34 19.06 -11.64
N LYS A 2 -21.65 20.11 -12.08
CA LYS A 2 -20.39 20.02 -12.88
C LYS A 2 -19.30 19.15 -12.24
N ARG A 3 -19.03 19.28 -10.92
CA ARG A 3 -18.01 18.51 -10.20
C ARG A 3 -18.31 17.01 -10.14
N LYS A 4 -19.58 16.63 -9.96
CA LYS A 4 -19.99 15.22 -9.94
C LYS A 4 -19.83 14.55 -11.32
N MET A 5 -20.08 15.30 -12.40
CA MET A 5 -19.80 14.84 -13.77
C MET A 5 -18.29 14.66 -14.02
N SER A 6 -17.46 15.60 -13.53
CA SER A 6 -16.00 15.51 -13.64
C SER A 6 -15.44 14.28 -12.90
N MET A 7 -15.94 13.98 -11.70
CA MET A 7 -15.53 12.78 -10.94
C MET A 7 -15.86 11.48 -11.66
N GLN A 8 -17.05 11.39 -12.26
CA GLN A 8 -17.45 10.21 -13.06
C GLN A 8 -16.60 10.07 -14.32
N GLU A 9 -16.28 11.17 -14.98
CA GLU A 9 -15.45 11.18 -16.19
C GLU A 9 -14.01 10.75 -15.88
N ILE A 10 -13.43 11.26 -14.79
CA ILE A 10 -12.10 10.86 -14.33
C ILE A 10 -12.10 9.39 -13.90
N GLY A 11 -13.14 8.96 -13.16
CA GLY A 11 -13.27 7.57 -12.74
C GLY A 11 -13.24 6.56 -13.88
N ARG A 12 -13.81 6.94 -15.05
CA ARG A 12 -13.80 6.11 -16.27
C ARG A 12 -12.44 6.02 -16.97
N LYS A 13 -11.56 6.99 -16.76
CA LYS A 13 -10.19 6.99 -17.31
C LYS A 13 -9.21 6.14 -16.47
N ILE A 14 -9.65 5.69 -15.32
CA ILE A 14 -8.88 4.85 -14.40
C ILE A 14 -9.52 3.47 -14.39
N LYS A 15 -8.81 2.45 -14.92
CA LYS A 15 -9.37 1.11 -15.03
C LYS A 15 -9.62 0.49 -13.67
N HIS A 16 -8.59 0.41 -12.83
CA HIS A 16 -8.65 -0.23 -11.52
C HIS A 16 -8.34 0.74 -10.39
N LYS A 17 -9.14 0.70 -9.33
CA LYS A 17 -9.04 1.56 -8.16
C LYS A 17 -8.96 0.70 -6.90
N VAL A 18 -7.80 0.72 -6.27
CA VAL A 18 -7.50 -0.12 -5.10
C VAL A 18 -7.30 0.78 -3.88
N MET A 19 -8.13 0.59 -2.88
CA MET A 19 -8.01 1.25 -1.58
C MET A 19 -7.03 0.48 -0.69
N VAL A 20 -6.12 1.16 0.01
CA VAL A 20 -5.20 0.55 0.98
C VAL A 20 -5.49 1.11 2.36
N LEU A 21 -5.95 0.24 3.25
CA LEU A 21 -6.37 0.58 4.60
C LEU A 21 -5.57 -0.20 5.65
N SER A 22 -5.55 0.33 6.87
CA SER A 22 -5.04 -0.39 8.04
C SER A 22 -5.82 0.00 9.28
N GLY A 23 -5.99 -0.93 10.21
CA GLY A 23 -6.72 -0.69 11.45
C GLY A 23 -5.98 0.24 12.42
N LYS A 24 -4.64 0.35 12.34
CA LYS A 24 -3.82 1.22 13.18
C LYS A 24 -2.64 1.80 12.43
N GLY A 25 -2.03 2.85 12.99
CA GLY A 25 -0.77 3.42 12.52
C GLY A 25 0.44 2.51 12.77
N GLY A 26 1.52 2.72 11.98
CA GLY A 26 2.78 2.01 12.19
C GLY A 26 2.88 0.60 11.60
N VAL A 27 1.86 0.11 10.89
CA VAL A 27 1.90 -1.21 10.21
C VAL A 27 2.59 -1.16 8.84
N GLY A 28 3.05 0.03 8.41
CA GLY A 28 3.70 0.22 7.11
C GLY A 28 2.73 0.33 5.93
N LYS A 29 1.50 0.81 6.16
CA LYS A 29 0.47 1.00 5.13
C LYS A 29 1.00 1.78 3.91
N SER A 30 1.58 2.96 4.11
CA SER A 30 2.11 3.79 3.01
C SER A 30 3.30 3.13 2.30
N THR A 31 4.12 2.33 3.01
CA THR A 31 5.16 1.48 2.40
C THR A 31 4.52 0.43 1.49
N VAL A 32 3.42 -0.17 1.91
CA VAL A 32 2.69 -1.14 1.08
C VAL A 32 2.04 -0.43 -0.11
N SER A 33 1.40 0.72 0.09
CA SER A 33 0.78 1.49 -1.00
C SER A 33 1.79 1.91 -2.07
N THR A 34 2.93 2.46 -1.67
CA THR A 34 4.01 2.86 -2.60
C THR A 34 4.64 1.63 -3.26
N GLY A 35 4.86 0.56 -2.50
CA GLY A 35 5.40 -0.69 -3.01
C GLY A 35 4.48 -1.35 -4.05
N LEU A 36 3.18 -1.39 -3.83
CA LEU A 36 2.20 -1.89 -4.79
C LEU A 36 2.21 -1.06 -6.08
N ALA A 37 2.20 0.27 -5.95
CA ALA A 37 2.22 1.15 -7.12
C ALA A 37 3.51 0.98 -7.95
N LEU A 38 4.65 0.87 -7.30
CA LEU A 38 5.94 0.66 -7.99
C LEU A 38 6.03 -0.73 -8.61
N ALA A 39 5.55 -1.77 -7.94
CA ALA A 39 5.54 -3.12 -8.48
C ALA A 39 4.61 -3.23 -9.71
N LEU A 40 3.46 -2.55 -9.71
CA LEU A 40 2.59 -2.42 -10.88
C LEU A 40 3.30 -1.65 -12.01
N ALA A 41 3.97 -0.54 -11.71
CA ALA A 41 4.70 0.25 -12.69
C ALA A 41 5.89 -0.53 -13.31
N GLN A 42 6.59 -1.38 -12.52
CA GLN A 42 7.61 -2.29 -13.04
C GLN A 42 7.06 -3.29 -14.05
N GLN A 43 5.79 -3.65 -13.95
CA GLN A 43 5.10 -4.52 -14.90
C GLN A 43 4.59 -3.77 -16.15
N GLY A 44 4.88 -2.46 -16.27
CA GLY A 44 4.52 -1.63 -17.41
C GLY A 44 3.14 -1.00 -17.34
N HIS A 45 2.46 -1.05 -16.20
CA HIS A 45 1.16 -0.40 -16.02
C HIS A 45 1.31 1.11 -15.78
N ALA A 46 0.34 1.90 -16.28
CA ALA A 46 0.19 3.31 -15.95
C ALA A 46 -0.45 3.44 -14.55
N VAL A 47 0.30 3.96 -13.58
CA VAL A 47 -0.11 3.94 -12.17
C VAL A 47 -0.15 5.33 -11.56
N GLY A 48 -1.19 5.58 -10.74
CA GLY A 48 -1.30 6.74 -9.86
C GLY A 48 -1.35 6.33 -8.37
N ILE A 49 -0.87 7.22 -7.51
CA ILE A 49 -1.08 7.15 -6.05
C ILE A 49 -1.82 8.41 -5.61
N LEU A 50 -2.90 8.22 -4.89
CA LEU A 50 -3.62 9.27 -4.18
C LEU A 50 -3.42 9.06 -2.67
N ASP A 51 -2.57 9.88 -2.06
CA ASP A 51 -2.30 9.87 -0.62
C ASP A 51 -3.21 10.90 0.07
N ILE A 52 -4.15 10.40 0.84
CA ILE A 52 -5.11 11.23 1.59
C ILE A 52 -4.85 11.22 3.10
N ASP A 53 -3.73 10.65 3.56
CA ASP A 53 -3.29 10.74 4.95
C ASP A 53 -2.65 12.12 5.22
N ILE A 54 -3.41 13.01 5.83
CA ILE A 54 -2.92 14.35 6.18
C ILE A 54 -2.10 14.37 7.47
N THR A 55 -2.25 13.36 8.31
CA THR A 55 -1.60 13.30 9.63
C THR A 55 -0.18 12.77 9.56
N GLY A 56 0.13 11.99 8.55
CA GLY A 56 1.47 11.42 8.32
C GLY A 56 1.68 11.14 6.83
N PRO A 57 1.72 12.19 5.98
CA PRO A 57 1.78 12.01 4.53
C PRO A 57 3.18 11.60 4.07
N ASN A 58 3.51 10.31 4.21
CA ASN A 58 4.84 9.78 3.94
C ASN A 58 5.09 9.43 2.45
N VAL A 59 4.04 9.32 1.65
CA VAL A 59 4.15 8.94 0.24
C VAL A 59 5.09 9.85 -0.57
N PRO A 60 5.02 11.20 -0.47
CA PRO A 60 5.94 12.06 -1.20
C PRO A 60 7.40 11.79 -0.88
N LYS A 61 7.76 11.60 0.38
CA LYS A 61 9.12 11.31 0.80
C LYS A 61 9.59 9.98 0.19
N MET A 62 8.80 8.90 0.32
CA MET A 62 9.11 7.58 -0.22
C MET A 62 9.24 7.57 -1.75
N MET A 63 8.60 8.53 -2.43
CA MET A 63 8.62 8.68 -3.89
C MET A 63 9.63 9.71 -4.40
N GLY A 64 10.48 10.27 -3.53
CA GLY A 64 11.47 11.29 -3.88
C GLY A 64 10.86 12.65 -4.25
N LEU A 65 9.69 12.98 -3.69
CA LEU A 65 8.89 14.15 -4.02
C LEU A 65 8.70 15.12 -2.82
N GLU A 66 9.47 14.96 -1.75
CA GLU A 66 9.32 15.67 -0.46
C GLU A 66 9.14 17.19 -0.61
N ARG A 67 9.88 17.82 -1.55
CA ARG A 67 9.82 19.28 -1.77
C ARG A 67 8.85 19.73 -2.86
N LYS A 68 8.08 18.82 -3.41
CA LYS A 68 7.11 19.15 -4.46
C LYS A 68 5.90 19.86 -3.87
N ARG A 69 5.31 20.74 -4.66
CA ARG A 69 4.05 21.45 -4.37
C ARG A 69 3.05 21.12 -5.47
N LEU A 70 1.77 21.33 -5.19
CA LEU A 70 0.75 21.21 -6.21
C LEU A 70 1.03 22.15 -7.36
N HIS A 71 1.05 21.61 -8.56
CA HIS A 71 1.06 22.40 -9.78
C HIS A 71 -0.37 22.51 -10.30
N VAL A 72 -0.86 23.75 -10.38
CA VAL A 72 -2.22 24.04 -10.87
C VAL A 72 -2.10 24.90 -12.12
N GLU A 73 -2.61 24.42 -13.24
CA GLU A 73 -2.67 25.11 -14.51
C GLU A 73 -4.09 25.06 -15.06
N GLN A 74 -4.62 26.22 -15.47
CA GLN A 74 -5.98 26.37 -16.01
C GLN A 74 -7.08 25.76 -15.12
N GLY A 75 -6.90 25.77 -13.79
CA GLY A 75 -7.82 25.20 -12.82
C GLY A 75 -7.78 23.66 -12.69
N ARG A 76 -6.81 23.00 -13.32
CA ARG A 76 -6.52 21.59 -13.18
C ARG A 76 -5.27 21.37 -12.32
N ILE A 77 -5.31 20.32 -11.52
CA ILE A 77 -4.18 19.91 -10.69
C ILE A 77 -3.38 18.86 -11.45
N HIS A 78 -2.10 19.10 -11.63
CA HIS A 78 -1.20 18.17 -12.31
C HIS A 78 -0.46 17.31 -11.27
N PRO A 79 -0.52 15.96 -11.38
CA PRO A 79 0.18 15.08 -10.45
C PRO A 79 1.70 15.19 -10.61
N ALA A 80 2.43 15.12 -9.50
CA ALA A 80 3.87 15.00 -9.54
C ALA A 80 4.27 13.61 -10.06
N GLN A 81 5.39 13.52 -10.77
CA GLN A 81 5.93 12.23 -11.22
C GLN A 81 7.00 11.74 -10.26
N GLY A 82 6.75 10.61 -9.63
CA GLY A 82 7.67 9.87 -8.80
C GLY A 82 8.47 8.83 -9.58
N HIS A 83 9.05 7.88 -8.85
CA HIS A 83 9.81 6.77 -9.45
C HIS A 83 8.98 6.00 -10.47
N LEU A 84 9.63 5.47 -11.50
CA LEU A 84 9.03 4.67 -12.58
C LEU A 84 7.84 5.35 -13.28
N GLY A 85 7.75 6.67 -13.24
CA GLY A 85 6.68 7.44 -13.86
C GLY A 85 5.34 7.37 -13.11
N VAL A 86 5.30 6.85 -11.89
CA VAL A 86 4.09 6.83 -11.06
C VAL A 86 3.63 8.25 -10.78
N LYS A 87 2.37 8.55 -11.09
CA LYS A 87 1.75 9.85 -10.82
C LYS A 87 1.33 9.93 -9.35
N VAL A 88 1.72 11.00 -8.66
CA VAL A 88 1.48 11.15 -7.21
C VAL A 88 0.74 12.44 -6.92
N ILE A 89 -0.34 12.29 -6.17
CA ILE A 89 -1.02 13.39 -5.46
C ILE A 89 -1.04 13.05 -3.99
N SER A 90 -0.68 13.99 -3.14
CA SER A 90 -0.70 13.84 -1.68
C SER A 90 -1.25 15.09 -1.01
N MET A 91 -1.94 14.87 0.11
CA MET A 91 -2.37 15.95 1.01
C MET A 91 -1.18 16.78 1.53
N ALA A 92 0.04 16.20 1.59
CA ALA A 92 1.26 16.92 1.92
C ALA A 92 1.53 18.09 0.97
N PHE A 93 1.17 17.99 -0.29
CA PHE A 93 1.43 19.05 -1.27
C PHE A 93 0.62 20.32 -1.05
N LEU A 94 -0.41 20.27 -0.19
CA LEU A 94 -1.20 21.41 0.26
C LEU A 94 -0.56 22.15 1.45
N LEU A 95 0.41 21.53 2.11
CA LEU A 95 1.06 22.11 3.29
C LEU A 95 2.12 23.12 2.87
N GLU A 96 2.10 24.31 3.44
CA GLU A 96 3.12 25.34 3.18
C GLU A 96 4.48 24.94 3.76
N ASN A 97 4.48 24.31 4.93
CA ASN A 97 5.64 23.76 5.61
C ASN A 97 5.30 22.40 6.22
N GLU A 98 6.25 21.47 6.16
CA GLU A 98 6.09 20.11 6.71
C GLU A 98 5.94 20.10 8.23
N ASP A 99 6.55 21.06 8.92
CA ASP A 99 6.54 21.20 10.38
C ASP A 99 5.33 21.97 10.93
N THR A 100 4.46 22.50 10.05
CA THR A 100 3.31 23.27 10.52
C THR A 100 2.17 22.33 10.89
N PRO A 101 1.78 22.24 12.17
CA PRO A 101 0.63 21.44 12.57
C PRO A 101 -0.63 22.03 11.97
N VAL A 102 -1.20 21.37 10.99
CA VAL A 102 -2.43 21.83 10.33
C VAL A 102 -3.62 21.13 10.96
N VAL A 103 -4.46 21.89 11.63
CA VAL A 103 -5.73 21.40 12.15
C VAL A 103 -6.80 21.52 11.05
N TRP A 104 -6.90 20.50 10.22
CA TRP A 104 -7.98 20.44 9.23
C TRP A 104 -9.28 20.00 9.90
N ARG A 105 -10.26 20.87 9.88
CA ARG A 105 -11.62 20.47 10.28
C ARG A 105 -12.21 19.52 9.22
N GLY A 106 -12.98 18.52 9.65
CA GLY A 106 -13.54 17.48 8.79
C GLY A 106 -14.06 17.95 7.42
N PRO A 107 -14.94 18.98 7.36
CA PRO A 107 -15.47 19.45 6.07
C PRO A 107 -14.41 19.97 5.08
N ILE A 108 -13.34 20.59 5.56
CA ILE A 108 -12.25 21.11 4.72
C ILE A 108 -11.46 19.93 4.14
N LYS A 109 -11.16 18.94 4.98
CA LYS A 109 -10.45 17.73 4.59
C LYS A 109 -11.21 16.94 3.53
N LEU A 110 -12.50 16.69 3.75
CA LEU A 110 -13.36 15.99 2.80
C LEU A 110 -13.50 16.77 1.48
N GLY A 111 -13.55 18.11 1.55
CA GLY A 111 -13.55 18.98 0.38
C GLY A 111 -12.28 18.86 -0.46
N ALA A 112 -11.11 18.79 0.19
CA ALA A 112 -9.83 18.59 -0.49
C ALA A 112 -9.74 17.21 -1.16
N ILE A 113 -10.20 16.15 -0.50
CA ILE A 113 -10.28 14.80 -1.07
C ILE A 113 -11.14 14.82 -2.35
N GLN A 114 -12.34 15.40 -2.28
CA GLN A 114 -13.21 15.52 -3.46
C GLN A 114 -12.57 16.34 -4.58
N GLN A 115 -11.75 17.36 -4.24
CA GLN A 115 -11.01 18.13 -5.21
C GLN A 115 -9.91 17.29 -5.87
N PHE A 116 -9.16 16.50 -5.13
CA PHE A 116 -8.15 15.60 -5.68
C PHE A 116 -8.74 14.51 -6.57
N ILE A 117 -9.94 14.06 -6.29
CA ILE A 117 -10.64 13.12 -7.14
C ILE A 117 -11.14 13.79 -8.43
N GLY A 118 -11.70 15.02 -8.34
CA GLY A 118 -12.43 15.66 -9.44
C GLY A 118 -11.63 16.64 -10.30
N ASP A 119 -10.57 17.25 -9.76
CA ASP A 119 -9.84 18.32 -10.42
C ASP A 119 -8.42 17.92 -10.88
N VAL A 120 -7.96 16.71 -10.52
CA VAL A 120 -6.64 16.20 -10.92
C VAL A 120 -6.66 15.68 -12.35
N GLU A 121 -5.67 16.07 -13.14
CA GLU A 121 -5.44 15.59 -14.50
C GLU A 121 -4.66 14.25 -14.46
N TRP A 122 -5.32 13.18 -14.02
CA TRP A 122 -4.70 11.85 -13.97
C TRP A 122 -4.33 11.32 -15.36
N GLY A 123 -5.09 11.70 -16.40
CA GLY A 123 -5.03 11.04 -17.71
C GLY A 123 -5.57 9.61 -17.62
N GLU A 124 -5.15 8.76 -18.55
CA GLU A 124 -5.47 7.34 -18.49
C GLU A 124 -4.53 6.64 -17.52
N LEU A 125 -5.11 5.82 -16.62
CA LEU A 125 -4.38 4.98 -15.68
C LEU A 125 -4.92 3.55 -15.77
N ASP A 126 -4.01 2.58 -15.66
CA ASP A 126 -4.40 1.19 -15.43
C ASP A 126 -4.78 1.00 -13.95
N TYR A 127 -4.03 1.61 -13.02
CA TYR A 127 -4.30 1.49 -11.59
C TYR A 127 -4.20 2.83 -10.87
N LEU A 128 -5.12 3.06 -9.93
CA LEU A 128 -5.02 4.10 -8.90
C LEU A 128 -4.97 3.43 -7.53
N VAL A 129 -3.85 3.55 -6.84
CA VAL A 129 -3.68 3.12 -5.46
C VAL A 129 -4.01 4.29 -4.55
N ILE A 130 -4.92 4.09 -3.59
CA ILE A 130 -5.39 5.15 -2.69
C ILE A 130 -4.93 4.81 -1.27
N ASP A 131 -4.01 5.62 -0.74
CA ASP A 131 -3.45 5.47 0.60
C ASP A 131 -4.27 6.28 1.61
N PHE A 132 -4.88 5.60 2.59
CA PHE A 132 -5.77 6.21 3.58
C PHE A 132 -5.04 6.48 4.91
N PRO A 133 -5.55 7.38 5.76
CA PRO A 133 -5.13 7.45 7.16
C PRO A 133 -5.46 6.13 7.88
N PRO A 134 -4.76 5.81 8.99
CA PRO A 134 -5.05 4.61 9.76
C PRO A 134 -6.41 4.70 10.47
N GLY A 135 -7.03 3.55 10.68
CA GLY A 135 -8.33 3.44 11.36
C GLY A 135 -9.53 3.53 10.44
N THR A 136 -10.71 3.67 11.04
CA THR A 136 -12.01 3.74 10.37
C THR A 136 -12.57 5.15 10.50
N SER A 137 -12.21 6.02 9.58
CA SER A 137 -12.57 7.44 9.55
C SER A 137 -13.49 7.76 8.36
N ASP A 138 -13.84 9.04 8.17
CA ASP A 138 -14.80 9.47 7.13
C ASP A 138 -14.19 9.52 5.72
N GLU A 139 -12.86 9.49 5.59
CA GLU A 139 -12.17 9.60 4.32
C GLU A 139 -12.47 8.44 3.38
N PRO A 140 -12.40 7.16 3.81
CA PRO A 140 -12.76 6.02 2.95
C PRO A 140 -14.20 6.10 2.44
N LEU A 141 -15.14 6.56 3.27
CA LEU A 141 -16.53 6.73 2.87
C LEU A 141 -16.66 7.84 1.80
N THR A 142 -15.96 8.95 1.97
CA THR A 142 -15.94 10.05 0.99
C THR A 142 -15.40 9.59 -0.36
N VAL A 143 -14.33 8.80 -0.37
CA VAL A 143 -13.76 8.25 -1.61
C VAL A 143 -14.73 7.28 -2.25
N ALA A 144 -15.29 6.33 -1.48
CA ALA A 144 -16.25 5.35 -1.97
C ALA A 144 -17.51 5.99 -2.60
N GLN A 145 -17.95 7.13 -2.05
CA GLN A 145 -19.08 7.89 -2.60
C GLN A 145 -18.72 8.77 -3.81
N SER A 146 -17.43 9.11 -3.98
CA SER A 146 -16.96 10.05 -5.00
C SER A 146 -16.37 9.37 -6.24
N LEU A 147 -15.74 8.22 -6.07
CA LEU A 147 -15.18 7.42 -7.17
C LEU A 147 -16.12 6.27 -7.52
N PRO A 148 -16.55 6.16 -8.78
CA PRO A 148 -17.31 5.00 -9.25
C PRO A 148 -16.39 3.77 -9.39
N GLU A 149 -16.99 2.59 -9.26
CA GLU A 149 -16.36 1.32 -9.64
C GLU A 149 -14.99 1.10 -8.95
N ILE A 150 -14.98 1.16 -7.61
CA ILE A 150 -13.80 0.77 -6.83
C ILE A 150 -13.73 -0.76 -6.80
N ASP A 151 -12.61 -1.33 -7.28
CA ASP A 151 -12.42 -2.78 -7.36
C ASP A 151 -12.39 -3.44 -5.99
N GLY A 152 -11.83 -2.75 -5.00
CA GLY A 152 -11.85 -3.24 -3.63
C GLY A 152 -10.76 -2.64 -2.76
N MET A 153 -10.63 -3.21 -1.55
CA MET A 153 -9.67 -2.75 -0.57
C MET A 153 -8.68 -3.84 -0.15
N VAL A 154 -7.45 -3.42 0.04
CA VAL A 154 -6.37 -4.20 0.63
C VAL A 154 -6.21 -3.77 2.08
N ILE A 155 -6.28 -4.72 3.00
CA ILE A 155 -6.08 -4.48 4.43
C ILE A 155 -4.64 -4.82 4.79
N VAL A 156 -3.89 -3.83 5.28
CA VAL A 156 -2.51 -4.01 5.71
C VAL A 156 -2.46 -4.24 7.22
N THR A 157 -1.78 -5.29 7.63
CA THR A 157 -1.55 -5.63 9.03
C THR A 157 -0.11 -6.04 9.28
N THR A 158 0.26 -6.23 10.53
CA THR A 158 1.50 -6.91 10.95
C THR A 158 1.13 -8.17 11.75
N PRO A 159 2.05 -9.14 11.92
CA PRO A 159 1.75 -10.39 12.62
C PRO A 159 1.42 -10.24 14.11
N GLN A 160 1.51 -9.04 14.67
CA GLN A 160 1.27 -8.76 16.09
C GLN A 160 -0.23 -8.85 16.44
N ASP A 161 -0.59 -9.54 17.52
CA ASP A 161 -1.98 -9.74 17.95
C ASP A 161 -2.77 -8.42 18.06
N VAL A 162 -2.13 -7.36 18.55
CA VAL A 162 -2.77 -6.02 18.64
C VAL A 162 -3.12 -5.46 17.27
N ALA A 163 -2.28 -5.66 16.25
CA ALA A 163 -2.56 -5.20 14.90
C ALA A 163 -3.70 -6.00 14.24
N LEU A 164 -3.81 -7.27 14.57
CA LEU A 164 -4.85 -8.15 14.05
C LEU A 164 -6.24 -7.74 14.56
N LEU A 165 -6.37 -7.34 15.83
CA LEU A 165 -7.63 -6.83 16.38
C LEU A 165 -8.15 -5.61 15.63
N ASP A 166 -7.27 -4.69 15.25
CA ASP A 166 -7.66 -3.49 14.52
C ASP A 166 -7.92 -3.77 13.04
N SER A 167 -7.22 -4.75 12.44
CA SER A 167 -7.48 -5.20 11.08
C SER A 167 -8.87 -5.82 10.91
N ARG A 168 -9.36 -6.54 11.93
CA ARG A 168 -10.74 -7.07 11.98
C ARG A 168 -11.77 -5.95 11.84
N LYS A 169 -11.58 -4.81 12.55
CA LYS A 169 -12.45 -3.64 12.41
C LYS A 169 -12.44 -3.07 10.99
N SER A 170 -11.27 -3.05 10.34
CA SER A 170 -11.16 -2.57 8.95
C SER A 170 -11.88 -3.49 7.95
N ILE A 171 -11.82 -4.81 8.16
CA ILE A 171 -12.58 -5.78 7.35
C ILE A 171 -14.08 -5.55 7.51
N THR A 172 -14.59 -5.48 8.76
CA THR A 172 -16.02 -5.22 9.01
C THR A 172 -16.46 -3.85 8.49
N PHE A 173 -15.58 -2.85 8.51
CA PHE A 173 -15.88 -1.53 7.97
C PHE A 173 -16.13 -1.54 6.45
N SER A 174 -15.58 -2.52 5.71
CA SER A 174 -15.81 -2.68 4.27
C SER A 174 -17.30 -2.81 3.92
N GLU A 175 -18.07 -3.47 4.76
CA GLU A 175 -19.52 -3.64 4.59
C GLU A 175 -20.24 -2.28 4.58
N SER A 176 -19.83 -1.38 5.48
CA SER A 176 -20.37 -0.01 5.55
C SER A 176 -20.02 0.83 4.33
N LEU A 177 -18.87 0.58 3.72
CA LEU A 177 -18.41 1.24 2.51
C LEU A 177 -19.04 0.65 1.25
N LYS A 178 -19.57 -0.57 1.30
CA LYS A 178 -20.01 -1.37 0.15
C LYS A 178 -18.89 -1.55 -0.89
N VAL A 179 -17.67 -1.73 -0.41
CA VAL A 179 -16.47 -1.98 -1.20
C VAL A 179 -15.93 -3.34 -0.80
N PRO A 180 -15.72 -4.27 -1.75
CA PRO A 180 -15.25 -5.61 -1.43
C PRO A 180 -13.83 -5.60 -0.84
N VAL A 181 -13.51 -6.57 0.01
CA VAL A 181 -12.16 -6.79 0.49
C VAL A 181 -11.43 -7.69 -0.50
N LEU A 182 -10.44 -7.15 -1.22
CA LEU A 182 -9.56 -7.93 -2.10
C LEU A 182 -8.69 -8.90 -1.29
N GLY A 183 -8.34 -8.51 -0.08
CA GLY A 183 -7.66 -9.40 0.87
C GLY A 183 -6.76 -8.69 1.85
N VAL A 184 -6.02 -9.51 2.61
CA VAL A 184 -5.12 -9.09 3.67
C VAL A 184 -3.66 -9.23 3.22
N VAL A 185 -2.85 -8.19 3.44
CA VAL A 185 -1.39 -8.22 3.31
C VAL A 185 -0.77 -8.18 4.71
N GLU A 186 0.03 -9.19 5.04
CA GLU A 186 0.83 -9.21 6.26
C GLU A 186 2.18 -8.55 5.99
N ASN A 187 2.40 -7.35 6.52
CA ASN A 187 3.69 -6.64 6.42
C ASN A 187 4.57 -6.95 7.62
N MET A 188 5.88 -6.77 7.47
CA MET A 188 6.90 -7.07 8.50
C MET A 188 6.87 -8.53 8.96
N SER A 189 6.62 -9.45 8.04
CA SER A 189 6.50 -10.88 8.29
C SER A 189 7.85 -11.58 8.21
N GLY A 190 8.55 -11.63 9.35
CA GLY A 190 9.88 -12.22 9.45
C GLY A 190 11.00 -11.35 8.89
N TYR A 191 12.19 -11.56 9.41
CA TYR A 191 13.43 -10.89 8.98
C TYR A 191 14.43 -11.92 8.49
N THR A 192 14.79 -11.86 7.21
CA THR A 192 15.75 -12.80 6.64
C THR A 192 17.16 -12.24 6.72
N ILE A 193 18.05 -13.02 7.34
CA ILE A 193 19.49 -12.80 7.38
C ILE A 193 20.12 -13.71 6.33
N SER A 194 20.86 -13.12 5.41
CA SER A 194 21.64 -13.83 4.39
C SER A 194 23.14 -13.66 4.69
N GLY A 195 23.91 -14.69 4.38
CA GLY A 195 25.36 -14.65 4.57
C GLY A 195 26.10 -15.76 3.87
N LYS A 196 27.40 -15.83 4.09
CA LYS A 196 28.28 -16.91 3.61
C LYS A 196 28.96 -17.62 4.76
N ALA A 197 29.06 -18.93 4.68
CA ALA A 197 29.78 -19.81 5.56
C ALA A 197 30.51 -20.89 4.75
N GLN A 198 31.18 -21.84 5.40
CA GLN A 198 31.72 -22.99 4.69
C GLN A 198 30.57 -23.83 4.11
N PRO A 199 30.73 -24.40 2.90
CA PRO A 199 29.75 -25.28 2.32
C PRO A 199 29.31 -26.39 3.28
N SER A 200 28.01 -26.64 3.36
CA SER A 200 27.37 -27.62 4.24
C SER A 200 27.55 -27.38 5.74
N MET A 201 28.01 -26.20 6.15
CA MET A 201 28.12 -25.83 7.57
C MET A 201 26.73 -25.61 8.18
N GLU A 202 26.47 -26.23 9.32
CA GLU A 202 25.29 -25.93 10.14
C GLU A 202 25.49 -24.59 10.87
N ILE A 203 24.47 -23.73 10.77
CA ILE A 203 24.48 -22.38 11.34
C ILE A 203 23.31 -22.29 12.28
N GLU A 204 23.57 -21.89 13.53
CA GLU A 204 22.55 -21.63 14.53
C GLU A 204 22.59 -20.12 14.89
N ILE A 205 21.46 -19.44 14.73
CA ILE A 205 21.31 -18.01 15.05
C ILE A 205 20.28 -17.88 16.17
N ALA A 206 20.65 -17.19 17.23
CA ALA A 206 19.73 -16.85 18.30
C ALA A 206 18.86 -15.65 17.85
N GLY A 207 17.57 -15.89 17.75
CA GLY A 207 16.55 -14.87 17.47
C GLY A 207 15.99 -14.22 18.73
N PRO A 208 15.04 -13.31 18.58
CA PRO A 208 14.33 -12.68 19.68
C PRO A 208 13.71 -13.71 20.62
N GLY A 209 13.74 -13.42 21.92
CA GLY A 209 13.23 -14.33 22.96
C GLY A 209 14.04 -15.60 23.16
N GLY A 210 15.28 -15.67 22.63
CA GLY A 210 16.18 -16.83 22.78
C GLY A 210 15.80 -18.02 21.87
N LYS A 211 14.84 -17.87 20.97
CA LYS A 211 14.48 -18.90 19.98
C LYS A 211 15.66 -19.14 19.04
N LYS A 212 16.08 -20.39 18.91
CA LYS A 212 17.18 -20.76 18.03
C LYS A 212 16.66 -21.10 16.64
N HIS A 213 17.26 -20.53 15.63
CA HIS A 213 16.97 -20.78 14.22
C HIS A 213 18.18 -21.49 13.61
N LYS A 214 17.94 -22.62 12.94
CA LYS A 214 18.97 -23.42 12.30
C LYS A 214 18.82 -23.36 10.78
N THR A 215 19.93 -23.29 10.09
CA THR A 215 20.01 -23.43 8.63
C THR A 215 21.33 -24.10 8.26
N THR A 216 21.44 -24.53 7.02
CA THR A 216 22.68 -25.11 6.49
C THR A 216 23.12 -24.32 5.28
N ALA A 217 24.39 -23.98 5.19
CA ALA A 217 24.96 -23.36 4.00
C ALA A 217 24.88 -24.30 2.80
N ASP A 218 24.56 -23.78 1.62
CA ASP A 218 24.52 -24.53 0.38
C ASP A 218 25.94 -24.91 -0.13
N SER A 219 26.03 -25.53 -1.30
CA SER A 219 27.30 -25.93 -1.94
C SER A 219 28.20 -24.73 -2.23
N ASP A 220 27.68 -23.55 -2.40
CA ASP A 220 28.40 -22.29 -2.66
C ASP A 220 28.69 -21.50 -1.39
N GLY A 221 28.30 -22.06 -0.24
CA GLY A 221 28.46 -21.48 1.07
C GLY A 221 27.42 -20.43 1.45
N ASN A 222 26.37 -20.20 0.64
CA ASN A 222 25.35 -19.22 0.97
C ASN A 222 24.36 -19.83 1.98
N PHE A 223 23.86 -18.99 2.88
CA PHE A 223 22.77 -19.36 3.77
C PHE A 223 21.74 -18.25 3.90
N ASN A 224 20.52 -18.64 4.19
CA ASN A 224 19.42 -17.77 4.53
C ASN A 224 18.73 -18.31 5.79
N VAL A 225 18.45 -17.43 6.73
CA VAL A 225 17.66 -17.77 7.92
C VAL A 225 16.64 -16.68 8.19
N THR A 226 15.39 -17.04 8.38
CA THR A 226 14.32 -16.08 8.69
C THR A 226 14.02 -16.10 10.18
N LEU A 227 14.18 -14.94 10.80
CA LEU A 227 13.89 -14.72 12.22
C LEU A 227 12.47 -14.18 12.40
N ASP A 228 11.78 -14.69 13.41
CA ASP A 228 10.48 -14.18 13.85
C ASP A 228 10.67 -12.95 14.74
N ILE A 229 10.65 -11.74 14.18
CA ILE A 229 10.75 -10.52 14.97
C ILE A 229 9.41 -10.15 15.61
N PHE A 230 8.32 -10.28 14.86
CA PHE A 230 6.97 -9.89 15.26
C PHE A 230 5.96 -11.04 15.24
N LYS A 231 6.39 -12.31 15.28
CA LYS A 231 5.62 -13.51 14.90
C LYS A 231 5.47 -13.62 13.37
N GLN A 232 4.69 -14.61 12.91
CA GLN A 232 4.34 -14.82 11.51
C GLN A 232 2.95 -15.46 11.42
N GLY A 233 2.26 -15.20 10.29
CA GLY A 233 1.02 -15.89 9.96
C GLY A 233 -0.24 -15.34 10.60
N GLY A 234 -0.16 -14.29 11.42
CA GLY A 234 -1.34 -13.70 12.04
C GLY A 234 -2.29 -13.08 11.02
N GLY A 235 -1.75 -12.42 9.99
CA GLY A 235 -2.55 -11.87 8.89
C GLY A 235 -3.27 -12.96 8.09
N LYS A 236 -2.61 -14.10 7.86
CA LYS A 236 -3.23 -15.26 7.22
C LYS A 236 -4.37 -15.82 8.06
N SER A 237 -4.16 -16.04 9.36
CA SER A 237 -5.20 -16.53 10.26
C SER A 237 -6.39 -15.56 10.33
N THR A 238 -6.15 -14.24 10.32
CA THR A 238 -7.22 -13.24 10.26
C THR A 238 -8.00 -13.33 8.96
N ALA A 239 -7.32 -13.47 7.83
CA ALA A 239 -7.97 -13.63 6.53
C ALA A 239 -8.87 -14.87 6.50
N GLU A 240 -8.39 -16.01 7.00
CA GLU A 240 -9.15 -17.26 7.11
C GLU A 240 -10.36 -17.11 8.03
N GLU A 241 -10.22 -16.45 9.18
CA GLU A 241 -11.30 -16.23 10.14
C GLU A 241 -12.46 -15.40 9.56
N PHE A 242 -12.14 -14.40 8.74
CA PHE A 242 -13.14 -13.52 8.10
C PHE A 242 -13.56 -13.97 6.69
N GLY A 243 -13.03 -15.10 6.21
CA GLY A 243 -13.36 -15.62 4.88
C GLY A 243 -12.93 -14.69 3.74
N VAL A 244 -11.88 -13.87 3.94
CA VAL A 244 -11.32 -12.99 2.92
C VAL A 244 -9.98 -13.54 2.40
N PRO A 245 -9.56 -13.22 1.17
CA PRO A 245 -8.30 -13.70 0.62
C PRO A 245 -7.08 -13.24 1.44
N PHE A 246 -6.06 -14.11 1.55
CA PHE A 246 -4.73 -13.72 2.00
C PHE A 246 -3.86 -13.44 0.77
N LEU A 247 -3.49 -12.17 0.57
CA LEU A 247 -2.76 -11.72 -0.62
C LEU A 247 -1.25 -12.01 -0.55
N GLY A 248 -0.72 -12.15 0.65
CA GLY A 248 0.69 -12.49 0.86
C GLY A 248 1.32 -11.83 2.08
N ALA A 249 2.57 -12.25 2.33
CA ALA A 249 3.41 -11.72 3.39
C ALA A 249 4.59 -10.95 2.79
N LEU A 250 4.85 -9.76 3.33
CA LEU A 250 6.00 -8.93 2.97
C LEU A 250 7.03 -9.01 4.09
N PRO A 251 8.30 -9.27 3.78
CA PRO A 251 9.34 -9.40 4.78
C PRO A 251 9.61 -8.06 5.49
N PHE A 252 10.07 -8.13 6.72
CA PHE A 252 10.71 -6.98 7.34
C PHE A 252 12.05 -6.73 6.64
N ASP A 253 12.18 -5.59 5.97
CA ASP A 253 13.40 -5.21 5.25
C ASP A 253 13.83 -3.80 5.71
N PRO A 254 14.95 -3.68 6.46
CA PRO A 254 15.48 -2.39 6.89
C PRO A 254 15.81 -1.43 5.74
N GLY A 255 15.95 -1.96 4.52
CA GLY A 255 16.15 -1.16 3.31
C GLY A 255 15.00 -0.22 3.00
N PHE A 256 13.76 -0.56 3.41
CA PHE A 256 12.62 0.36 3.28
C PHE A 256 12.76 1.60 4.15
N VAL A 257 13.32 1.47 5.37
CA VAL A 257 13.55 2.62 6.26
C VAL A 257 14.57 3.55 5.64
N ARG A 258 15.73 3.02 5.25
CA ARG A 258 16.80 3.82 4.60
C ARG A 258 16.34 4.43 3.29
N GLY A 259 15.76 3.63 2.42
CA GLY A 259 15.24 4.11 1.13
C GLY A 259 14.15 5.15 1.28
N GLY A 260 13.28 5.02 2.28
CA GLY A 260 12.26 6.03 2.60
C GLY A 260 12.88 7.35 3.06
N ASP A 261 13.95 7.31 3.85
CA ASP A 261 14.68 8.51 4.30
C ASP A 261 15.46 9.17 3.15
N ASP A 262 16.02 8.39 2.26
CA ASP A 262 16.80 8.86 1.11
C ASP A 262 15.91 9.23 -0.10
N GLY A 263 14.62 8.98 -0.03
CA GLY A 263 13.67 9.20 -1.14
C GLY A 263 13.86 8.21 -2.30
N VAL A 264 14.52 7.08 -2.08
CA VAL A 264 14.74 6.01 -3.07
C VAL A 264 14.09 4.73 -2.58
N HIS A 265 12.94 4.39 -3.11
CA HIS A 265 12.17 3.23 -2.66
C HIS A 265 12.93 1.90 -2.90
N ARG A 266 12.85 0.97 -1.93
CA ARG A 266 13.57 -0.31 -1.96
C ARG A 266 13.32 -1.13 -3.23
N ILE A 267 12.10 -1.14 -3.75
CA ILE A 267 11.75 -1.81 -5.01
C ILE A 267 12.51 -1.23 -6.21
N VAL A 268 12.81 0.07 -6.19
CA VAL A 268 13.57 0.73 -7.27
C VAL A 268 15.06 0.44 -7.15
N SER A 269 15.59 0.48 -5.92
CA SER A 269 17.04 0.24 -5.69
C SER A 269 17.44 -1.22 -5.86
N GLU A 270 16.53 -2.17 -5.56
CA GLU A 270 16.75 -3.62 -5.66
C GLU A 270 15.56 -4.32 -6.34
N PRO A 271 15.39 -4.16 -7.66
CA PRO A 271 14.21 -4.66 -8.38
C PRO A 271 14.10 -6.20 -8.40
N GLU A 272 15.21 -6.91 -8.19
CA GLU A 272 15.26 -8.37 -8.10
C GLU A 272 15.42 -8.86 -6.64
N GLY A 273 15.35 -7.95 -5.68
CA GLY A 273 15.46 -8.26 -4.25
C GLY A 273 14.25 -9.02 -3.72
N ALA A 274 14.44 -9.69 -2.58
CA ALA A 274 13.38 -10.49 -1.94
C ALA A 274 12.08 -9.69 -1.69
N SER A 275 12.22 -8.41 -1.32
CA SER A 275 11.08 -7.51 -1.10
C SER A 275 10.36 -7.21 -2.41
N ALA A 276 11.06 -6.91 -3.50
CA ALA A 276 10.44 -6.65 -4.81
C ALA A 276 9.68 -7.89 -5.32
N ILE A 277 10.28 -9.08 -5.18
CA ILE A 277 9.63 -10.36 -5.52
C ILE A 277 8.37 -10.58 -4.67
N ALA A 278 8.40 -10.27 -3.38
CA ALA A 278 7.25 -10.41 -2.51
C ALA A 278 6.11 -9.45 -2.93
N PHE A 279 6.43 -8.20 -3.25
CA PHE A 279 5.45 -7.24 -3.78
C PHE A 279 4.86 -7.68 -5.11
N ALA A 280 5.68 -8.20 -6.03
CA ALA A 280 5.18 -8.74 -7.30
C ALA A 280 4.15 -9.86 -7.10
N LYS A 281 4.38 -10.77 -6.14
CA LYS A 281 3.42 -11.82 -5.79
C LYS A 281 2.12 -11.25 -5.23
N VAL A 282 2.18 -10.24 -4.37
CA VAL A 282 1.00 -9.57 -3.84
C VAL A 282 0.21 -8.86 -4.95
N VAL A 283 0.91 -8.22 -5.89
CA VAL A 283 0.28 -7.61 -7.07
C VAL A 283 -0.47 -8.66 -7.92
N GLU A 284 0.14 -9.81 -8.19
CA GLU A 284 -0.53 -10.87 -8.94
C GLU A 284 -1.77 -11.41 -8.19
N ALA A 285 -1.68 -11.55 -6.87
CA ALA A 285 -2.84 -11.94 -6.07
C ALA A 285 -3.97 -10.89 -6.15
N ILE A 286 -3.65 -9.59 -6.09
CA ILE A 286 -4.63 -8.51 -6.26
C ILE A 286 -5.29 -8.57 -7.64
N LYS A 287 -4.51 -8.71 -8.72
CA LYS A 287 -5.03 -8.84 -10.09
C LYS A 287 -5.98 -10.02 -10.22
N SER A 288 -5.62 -11.15 -9.62
CA SER A 288 -6.48 -12.35 -9.62
C SER A 288 -7.81 -12.11 -8.93
N GLN A 289 -7.83 -11.37 -7.82
CA GLN A 289 -9.08 -11.04 -7.11
C GLN A 289 -9.95 -10.06 -7.91
N ILE A 290 -9.35 -9.06 -8.55
CA ILE A 290 -10.07 -8.13 -9.43
C ILE A 290 -10.72 -8.89 -10.60
N GLY A 291 -9.97 -9.74 -11.31
CA GLY A 291 -10.49 -10.53 -12.42
C GLY A 291 -11.57 -11.53 -12.01
N ALA A 292 -11.49 -12.11 -10.81
CA ALA A 292 -12.53 -12.99 -10.27
C ALA A 292 -13.84 -12.22 -10.01
N SER A 293 -13.76 -11.00 -9.51
CA SER A 293 -14.93 -10.13 -9.25
C SER A 293 -15.62 -9.70 -10.55
N GLU A 294 -14.86 -9.40 -11.60
CA GLU A 294 -15.41 -9.07 -12.92
C GLU A 294 -16.16 -10.25 -13.55
N SER A 295 -15.62 -11.46 -13.40
CA SER A 295 -16.24 -12.69 -13.92
C SER A 295 -17.57 -13.01 -13.24
N GLN A 296 -17.69 -12.79 -11.93
CA GLN A 296 -18.94 -12.99 -11.19
C GLN A 296 -19.99 -11.94 -11.54
N GLY A 297 -19.61 -10.71 -11.86
CA GLY A 297 -20.52 -9.66 -12.32
C GLY A 297 -21.14 -9.93 -13.69
N LEU A 298 -20.48 -10.70 -14.54
CA LEU A 298 -20.97 -11.09 -15.88
C LEU A 298 -21.98 -12.24 -15.85
N GLU A 299 -22.02 -13.07 -14.80
CA GLU A 299 -22.98 -14.18 -14.66
C GLU A 299 -24.35 -13.75 -14.13
N ILE A 300 -24.55 -12.50 -13.74
CA ILE A 300 -25.80 -11.97 -13.14
C ILE A 300 -26.62 -11.14 -14.15
N ILE A 301 -26.20 -11.03 -15.40
CA ILE A 301 -26.95 -10.42 -16.50
C ILE A 301 -27.49 -11.51 -17.42
#